data_6745889400f925b060c50245758342c4
#
_entry.id   6745889400f925b060c50245758342c4
#
_cell.length_a   1.000
_cell.length_b   1.000
_cell.length_c   1.000
_cell.angle_alpha   90.00
_cell.angle_beta   90.00
_cell.angle_gamma   90.00
#
_symmetry.space_group_name_H-M   'P 1'
#
loop_
_entity.id
_entity.type
_entity.pdbx_description
1 polymer ?
#
loop_
_entity_poly.entity_id
_entity_poly.type
_entity_poly.pdbx_seq_one_letter_code
_entity_poly.pdbx_strand_id
1 'polypeptide(L)'
;MAITKIQSESLNLADTYAFTGTVTGAGESNVPYFHAYQSGSAQTIGSAWTKVQINDEVVDSANAYDNSTNYRFTPQTAGKYYVYGQVTSATSTDMDRCMSGIYLNGSRVSQTNSFNGDSSSAHTATIVTLNGSSDYVELYGYFGVSTSTDLQGRACFFGAYLISTT
;
A
#
# COMPACT_ATOMS: atom_id res chain seq x y z
N MET A 1 10.28 48.77 4.39
CA MET A 1 9.46 48.55 3.18
C MET A 1 9.29 47.05 3.04
N ALA A 2 8.08 46.55 3.00
CA ALA A 2 7.83 45.11 2.82
C ALA A 2 7.83 44.81 1.31
N ILE A 3 8.61 43.81 0.89
CA ILE A 3 8.55 43.30 -0.48
C ILE A 3 7.32 42.41 -0.59
N THR A 4 6.32 42.84 -1.32
CA THR A 4 5.06 42.13 -1.47
C THR A 4 5.03 41.18 -2.67
N LYS A 5 6.00 41.29 -3.57
CA LYS A 5 6.14 40.45 -4.76
C LYS A 5 7.58 40.41 -5.24
N ILE A 6 8.11 39.23 -5.48
CA ILE A 6 9.40 39.02 -6.18
C ILE A 6 9.04 38.62 -7.60
N GLN A 7 9.64 39.32 -8.59
CA GLN A 7 9.48 38.97 -10.00
C GLN A 7 10.47 37.90 -10.41
N SER A 8 10.13 37.11 -11.41
CA SER A 8 10.99 35.98 -11.88
C SER A 8 12.38 36.40 -12.29
N GLU A 9 12.52 37.58 -12.88
CA GLU A 9 13.83 38.18 -13.27
C GLU A 9 14.69 38.64 -12.06
N SER A 10 14.08 38.69 -10.86
CA SER A 10 14.82 39.05 -9.63
C SER A 10 15.46 37.86 -8.93
N LEU A 11 15.24 36.65 -9.43
CA LEU A 11 15.81 35.41 -8.90
C LEU A 11 16.81 34.84 -9.89
N ASN A 12 18.05 34.66 -9.46
CA ASN A 12 19.02 33.88 -10.21
C ASN A 12 18.73 32.38 -9.98
N LEU A 13 18.09 31.72 -10.93
CA LEU A 13 17.67 30.32 -10.81
C LEU A 13 18.83 29.30 -10.71
N ALA A 14 20.07 29.77 -10.92
CA ALA A 14 21.26 28.95 -10.71
C ALA A 14 21.77 28.97 -9.25
N ASP A 15 21.23 29.86 -8.42
CA ASP A 15 21.62 29.97 -7.00
C ASP A 15 20.80 29.01 -6.12
N THR A 16 21.39 28.68 -4.97
CA THR A 16 20.68 27.90 -3.91
C THR A 16 19.99 28.85 -2.95
N TYR A 17 18.68 28.69 -2.78
CA TYR A 17 17.87 29.48 -1.86
C TYR A 17 17.45 28.64 -0.65
N ALA A 18 17.74 29.14 0.56
CA ALA A 18 17.25 28.54 1.80
C ALA A 18 15.97 29.25 2.27
N PHE A 19 14.89 28.52 2.36
CA PHE A 19 13.61 29.01 2.89
C PHE A 19 13.47 28.53 4.34
N THR A 20 13.32 29.46 5.28
CA THR A 20 13.14 29.15 6.70
C THR A 20 11.66 29.07 7.12
N GLY A 21 10.75 29.42 6.23
CA GLY A 21 9.31 29.33 6.40
C GLY A 21 8.66 28.26 5.52
N THR A 22 7.35 28.10 5.66
CA THR A 22 6.57 27.19 4.81
C THR A 22 6.56 27.69 3.38
N VAL A 23 7.03 26.89 2.44
CA VAL A 23 6.94 27.16 1.01
C VAL A 23 5.69 26.48 0.46
N THR A 24 4.67 27.28 0.13
CA THR A 24 3.43 26.76 -0.45
C THR A 24 3.61 26.58 -1.97
N GLY A 25 3.25 25.41 -2.49
CA GLY A 25 3.34 25.09 -3.92
C GLY A 25 4.73 24.62 -4.38
N ALA A 26 5.65 24.31 -3.47
CA ALA A 26 6.97 23.76 -3.80
C ALA A 26 6.96 22.25 -4.12
N GLY A 27 5.83 21.68 -4.36
CA GLY A 27 5.60 20.25 -4.57
C GLY A 27 4.81 19.64 -3.41
N GLU A 28 4.17 18.53 -3.67
CA GLU A 28 3.44 17.78 -2.65
C GLU A 28 4.37 16.78 -1.95
N SER A 29 4.18 16.62 -0.65
CA SER A 29 4.82 15.55 0.11
C SER A 29 4.07 14.24 -0.14
N ASN A 30 4.78 13.16 -0.47
CA ASN A 30 4.19 11.83 -0.62
C ASN A 30 3.88 11.15 0.72
N VAL A 31 3.86 11.87 1.82
CA VAL A 31 3.41 11.36 3.12
C VAL A 31 1.89 11.58 3.30
N PRO A 32 1.16 10.63 3.90
CA PRO A 32 1.69 9.39 4.50
C PRO A 32 2.00 8.29 3.48
N TYR A 33 2.94 7.44 3.85
CA TYR A 33 3.26 6.19 3.14
C TYR A 33 3.58 5.09 4.14
N PHE A 34 3.36 3.84 3.73
CA PHE A 34 3.79 2.66 4.49
C PHE A 34 4.26 1.55 3.57
N HIS A 35 5.08 0.65 4.08
CA HIS A 35 5.40 -0.63 3.50
C HIS A 35 5.62 -1.66 4.61
N ALA A 36 5.01 -2.82 4.44
CA ALA A 36 5.09 -3.94 5.38
C ALA A 36 5.11 -5.27 4.63
N TYR A 37 5.62 -6.31 5.25
CA TYR A 37 5.63 -7.67 4.73
C TYR A 37 5.11 -8.67 5.78
N GLN A 38 4.83 -9.87 5.34
CA GLN A 38 4.44 -10.96 6.24
C GLN A 38 5.70 -11.59 6.86
N SER A 39 5.76 -11.72 8.18
CA SER A 39 6.85 -12.39 8.89
C SER A 39 6.32 -13.37 9.93
N GLY A 40 7.20 -14.26 10.41
CA GLY A 40 6.87 -15.23 11.45
C GLY A 40 6.06 -16.42 10.95
N SER A 41 5.09 -16.87 11.76
CA SER A 41 4.23 -18.01 11.42
C SER A 41 3.42 -17.73 10.18
N ALA A 42 3.47 -18.64 9.21
CA ALA A 42 2.73 -18.51 7.97
C ALA A 42 1.22 -18.51 8.21
N GLN A 43 0.53 -17.53 7.66
CA GLN A 43 -0.92 -17.57 7.58
C GLN A 43 -1.33 -18.53 6.47
N THR A 44 -2.32 -19.38 6.75
CA THR A 44 -2.89 -20.32 5.78
C THR A 44 -4.06 -19.69 5.03
N ILE A 45 -4.08 -19.79 3.71
CA ILE A 45 -5.17 -19.33 2.83
C ILE A 45 -5.65 -20.50 1.96
N GLY A 46 -6.94 -20.53 1.68
CA GLY A 46 -7.58 -21.50 0.80
C GLY A 46 -8.46 -20.85 -0.27
N SER A 47 -9.44 -21.60 -0.76
CA SER A 47 -10.37 -21.19 -1.83
C SER A 47 -11.47 -20.23 -1.33
N ALA A 48 -11.06 -19.22 -0.55
CA ALA A 48 -11.91 -18.11 -0.12
C ALA A 48 -11.06 -16.85 0.00
N TRP A 49 -11.64 -15.68 -0.35
CA TRP A 49 -10.98 -14.40 -0.13
C TRP A 49 -10.72 -14.18 1.36
N THR A 50 -9.46 -14.15 1.73
CA THR A 50 -9.00 -14.06 3.11
C THR A 50 -8.10 -12.83 3.25
N LYS A 51 -8.35 -12.02 4.29
CA LYS A 51 -7.48 -10.88 4.62
C LYS A 51 -6.08 -11.39 4.94
N VAL A 52 -5.07 -10.78 4.31
CA VAL A 52 -3.67 -11.13 4.53
C VAL A 52 -3.16 -10.39 5.76
N GLN A 53 -2.60 -11.12 6.70
CA GLN A 53 -2.03 -10.59 7.95
C GLN A 53 -0.58 -10.15 7.72
N ILE A 54 -0.42 -9.00 7.08
CA ILE A 54 0.89 -8.37 6.89
C ILE A 54 1.29 -7.71 8.20
N ASN A 55 2.26 -8.27 8.91
CA ASN A 55 2.50 -8.04 10.34
C ASN A 55 3.86 -7.44 10.69
N ASP A 56 4.73 -7.18 9.72
CA ASP A 56 6.06 -6.65 9.96
C ASP A 56 6.30 -5.38 9.13
N GLU A 57 6.29 -4.24 9.80
CA GLU A 57 6.47 -2.94 9.17
C GLU A 57 7.94 -2.68 8.83
N VAL A 58 8.20 -2.27 7.60
CA VAL A 58 9.48 -1.70 7.19
C VAL A 58 9.49 -0.20 7.47
N VAL A 59 8.38 0.45 7.16
CA VAL A 59 8.18 1.88 7.35
C VAL A 59 6.70 2.21 7.40
N ASP A 60 6.33 3.10 8.32
CA ASP A 60 5.04 3.78 8.37
C ASP A 60 5.27 5.23 8.82
N SER A 61 5.18 6.17 7.90
CA SER A 61 5.52 7.57 8.12
C SER A 61 4.54 8.32 9.01
N ALA A 62 3.35 7.79 9.21
CA ALA A 62 2.26 8.46 9.93
C ALA A 62 1.60 7.58 11.01
N ASN A 63 2.14 6.39 11.26
CA ASN A 63 1.56 5.38 12.15
C ASN A 63 0.09 5.10 11.80
N ALA A 64 -0.17 4.92 10.50
CA ALA A 64 -1.49 4.76 9.92
C ALA A 64 -1.81 3.32 9.51
N TYR A 65 -0.83 2.42 9.57
CA TYR A 65 -0.99 0.99 9.30
C TYR A 65 -1.10 0.21 10.63
N ASP A 66 -2.17 -0.56 10.77
CA ASP A 66 -2.36 -1.49 11.89
C ASP A 66 -1.84 -2.88 11.50
N ASN A 67 -0.64 -3.23 11.97
CA ASN A 67 0.05 -4.49 11.66
C ASN A 67 -0.26 -5.64 12.61
N SER A 68 -1.21 -5.49 13.52
CA SER A 68 -1.43 -6.46 14.62
C SER A 68 -2.87 -6.92 14.78
N THR A 69 -3.83 -6.05 14.57
CA THR A 69 -5.25 -6.33 14.85
C THR A 69 -6.09 -6.34 13.58
N ASN A 70 -6.06 -5.26 12.82
CA ASN A 70 -6.91 -5.10 11.64
C ASN A 70 -6.17 -5.32 10.32
N TYR A 71 -4.84 -5.24 10.30
CA TYR A 71 -4.00 -5.40 9.10
C TYR A 71 -4.47 -4.50 7.97
N ARG A 72 -4.64 -3.20 8.26
CA ARG A 72 -5.17 -2.21 7.33
C ARG A 72 -4.47 -0.87 7.45
N PHE A 73 -4.46 -0.11 6.38
CA PHE A 73 -3.95 1.25 6.33
C PHE A 73 -5.10 2.26 6.37
N THR A 74 -5.10 3.15 7.36
CA THR A 74 -6.15 4.16 7.62
C THR A 74 -5.49 5.54 7.75
N PRO A 75 -5.12 6.20 6.63
CA PRO A 75 -4.41 7.48 6.69
C PRO A 75 -5.30 8.60 7.21
N GLN A 76 -4.70 9.55 7.92
CA GLN A 76 -5.37 10.75 8.43
C GLN A 76 -5.22 11.96 7.48
N THR A 77 -4.74 11.75 6.27
CA THR A 77 -4.64 12.76 5.21
C THR A 77 -5.55 12.37 4.06
N ALA A 78 -6.48 13.25 3.69
CA ALA A 78 -7.33 13.03 2.52
C ALA A 78 -6.52 13.16 1.23
N GLY A 79 -6.78 12.27 0.25
CA GLY A 79 -6.04 12.33 -1.00
C GLY A 79 -6.17 11.09 -1.86
N LYS A 80 -5.44 11.10 -2.97
CA LYS A 80 -5.27 9.95 -3.86
C LYS A 80 -4.04 9.18 -3.45
N TYR A 81 -4.21 7.88 -3.29
CA TYR A 81 -3.17 6.95 -2.86
C TYR A 81 -2.90 5.89 -3.92
N TYR A 82 -1.62 5.66 -4.24
CA TYR A 82 -1.22 4.44 -4.91
C TYR A 82 -1.09 3.35 -3.86
N VAL A 83 -1.86 2.28 -4.03
CA VAL A 83 -1.90 1.13 -3.13
C VAL A 83 -1.44 -0.09 -3.89
N TYR A 84 -0.56 -0.88 -3.32
CA TYR A 84 0.00 -2.06 -3.94
C TYR A 84 0.20 -3.19 -2.94
N GLY A 85 0.13 -4.42 -3.43
CA GLY A 85 0.40 -5.60 -2.61
C GLY A 85 0.64 -6.84 -3.43
N GLN A 86 1.30 -7.81 -2.83
CA GLN A 86 1.58 -9.10 -3.41
C GLN A 86 1.23 -10.20 -2.42
N VAL A 87 0.61 -11.24 -2.95
CA VAL A 87 0.35 -12.48 -2.23
C VAL A 87 1.10 -13.59 -2.96
N THR A 88 1.87 -14.36 -2.22
CA THR A 88 2.64 -15.49 -2.74
C THR A 88 2.34 -16.72 -1.90
N SER A 89 2.03 -17.83 -2.55
CA SER A 89 1.83 -19.11 -1.89
C SER A 89 3.16 -19.80 -1.59
N ALA A 90 3.22 -20.52 -0.50
CA ALA A 90 4.18 -21.61 -0.36
C ALA A 90 3.86 -22.71 -1.40
N THR A 91 4.77 -23.68 -1.53
CA THR A 91 4.61 -24.78 -2.49
C THR A 91 3.31 -25.55 -2.25
N SER A 92 2.52 -25.73 -3.31
CA SER A 92 1.31 -26.54 -3.33
C SER A 92 1.22 -27.27 -4.67
N THR A 93 0.94 -28.56 -4.64
CA THR A 93 0.90 -29.42 -5.83
C THR A 93 -0.43 -29.39 -6.58
N ASP A 94 -1.46 -28.72 -6.04
CA ASP A 94 -2.80 -28.68 -6.58
C ASP A 94 -3.34 -27.26 -6.84
N MET A 95 -2.45 -26.26 -6.85
CA MET A 95 -2.87 -24.87 -7.05
C MET A 95 -3.22 -24.60 -8.51
N ASP A 96 -4.46 -24.18 -8.76
CA ASP A 96 -4.92 -23.75 -10.06
C ASP A 96 -4.76 -22.22 -10.28
N ARG A 97 -4.81 -21.44 -9.19
CA ARG A 97 -4.67 -19.97 -9.23
C ARG A 97 -4.21 -19.40 -7.89
N CYS A 98 -3.44 -18.32 -7.98
CA CYS A 98 -3.13 -17.41 -6.88
C CYS A 98 -3.72 -16.05 -7.23
N MET A 99 -4.44 -15.42 -6.30
CA MET A 99 -5.06 -14.12 -6.54
C MET A 99 -4.72 -13.19 -5.39
N SER A 100 -4.49 -11.93 -5.72
CA SER A 100 -4.42 -10.83 -4.75
C SER A 100 -5.51 -9.80 -5.03
N GLY A 101 -6.01 -9.14 -4.00
CA GLY A 101 -7.03 -8.10 -4.13
C GLY A 101 -6.84 -6.98 -3.12
N ILE A 102 -7.02 -5.76 -3.56
CA ILE A 102 -7.10 -4.59 -2.71
C ILE A 102 -8.57 -4.30 -2.41
N TYR A 103 -8.86 -4.12 -1.14
CA TYR A 103 -10.19 -3.80 -0.62
C TYR A 103 -10.19 -2.39 -0.03
N LEU A 104 -11.18 -1.60 -0.37
CA LEU A 104 -11.49 -0.30 0.19
C LEU A 104 -12.76 -0.43 1.02
N ASN A 105 -12.69 -0.15 2.32
CA ASN A 105 -13.83 -0.23 3.24
C ASN A 105 -14.58 -1.57 3.15
N GLY A 106 -13.84 -2.67 3.05
CA GLY A 106 -14.40 -4.01 2.93
C GLY A 106 -14.92 -4.40 1.53
N SER A 107 -14.86 -3.51 0.54
CA SER A 107 -15.26 -3.78 -0.85
C SER A 107 -14.05 -3.92 -1.75
N ARG A 108 -13.99 -4.98 -2.58
CA ARG A 108 -12.86 -5.19 -3.49
C ARG A 108 -12.88 -4.17 -4.63
N VAL A 109 -11.77 -3.42 -4.78
CA VAL A 109 -11.59 -2.38 -5.80
C VAL A 109 -10.57 -2.76 -6.88
N SER A 110 -9.69 -3.73 -6.60
CA SER A 110 -8.73 -4.25 -7.58
C SER A 110 -8.42 -5.71 -7.28
N GLN A 111 -8.08 -6.47 -8.32
CA GLN A 111 -7.56 -7.83 -8.18
C GLN A 111 -6.67 -8.21 -9.35
N THR A 112 -5.77 -9.16 -9.10
CA THR A 112 -4.94 -9.82 -10.11
C THR A 112 -4.95 -11.33 -9.88
N ASN A 113 -4.89 -12.08 -10.97
CA ASN A 113 -4.80 -13.53 -10.96
C ASN A 113 -3.46 -13.97 -11.55
N SER A 114 -2.85 -14.99 -10.96
CA SER A 114 -1.78 -15.79 -11.54
C SER A 114 -2.29 -17.22 -11.65
N PHE A 115 -2.04 -17.86 -12.78
CA PHE A 115 -2.46 -19.23 -13.04
C PHE A 115 -1.25 -20.15 -13.11
N ASN A 116 -1.40 -21.36 -12.57
CA ASN A 116 -0.49 -22.50 -12.69
C ASN A 116 0.80 -22.46 -11.87
N GLY A 117 1.02 -23.49 -11.10
CA GLY A 117 2.28 -23.92 -10.58
C GLY A 117 2.31 -24.17 -9.08
N ASP A 118 3.29 -24.96 -8.68
CA ASP A 118 3.51 -25.38 -7.30
C ASP A 118 3.81 -24.23 -6.33
N SER A 119 4.14 -23.06 -6.86
CA SER A 119 4.28 -21.80 -6.12
C SER A 119 3.92 -20.65 -7.06
N SER A 120 3.01 -19.81 -6.66
CA SER A 120 2.50 -18.70 -7.46
C SER A 120 2.44 -17.41 -6.69
N SER A 121 2.67 -16.30 -7.41
CA SER A 121 2.56 -14.94 -6.87
C SER A 121 1.54 -14.15 -7.67
N ALA A 122 0.72 -13.37 -6.99
CA ALA A 122 -0.15 -12.38 -7.60
C ALA A 122 0.14 -11.01 -7.02
N HIS A 123 0.52 -10.06 -7.87
CA HIS A 123 0.74 -8.66 -7.51
C HIS A 123 -0.45 -7.84 -7.99
N THR A 124 -0.98 -6.99 -7.14
CA THR A 124 -2.06 -6.06 -7.49
C THR A 124 -1.71 -4.64 -7.06
N ALA A 125 -2.15 -3.68 -7.85
CA ALA A 125 -2.01 -2.27 -7.54
C ALA A 125 -3.21 -1.48 -8.08
N THR A 126 -3.50 -0.35 -7.44
CA THR A 126 -4.56 0.56 -7.87
C THR A 126 -4.38 1.95 -7.26
N ILE A 127 -5.13 2.91 -7.78
CA ILE A 127 -5.25 4.24 -7.17
C ILE A 127 -6.62 4.32 -6.53
N VAL A 128 -6.66 4.76 -5.27
CA VAL A 128 -7.91 5.01 -4.52
C VAL A 128 -7.91 6.42 -3.95
N THR A 129 -9.10 6.98 -3.75
CA THR A 129 -9.28 8.20 -2.97
C THR A 129 -9.68 7.82 -1.56
N LEU A 130 -8.96 8.34 -0.55
CA LEU A 130 -9.24 8.13 0.86
C LEU A 130 -9.59 9.47 1.51
N ASN A 131 -10.58 9.46 2.42
CA ASN A 131 -11.14 10.67 3.05
C ASN A 131 -10.27 11.26 4.18
N GLY A 132 -9.16 10.59 4.53
CA GLY A 132 -8.26 11.06 5.58
C GLY A 132 -8.83 10.97 7.00
N SER A 133 -9.79 10.10 7.25
CA SER A 133 -10.37 9.91 8.60
C SER A 133 -10.80 8.49 8.89
N SER A 134 -11.66 7.91 8.07
CA SER A 134 -12.29 6.61 8.32
C SER A 134 -12.07 5.59 7.19
N ASP A 135 -11.73 6.06 5.99
CA ASP A 135 -11.46 5.16 4.88
C ASP A 135 -10.18 4.37 5.12
N TYR A 136 -10.23 3.08 4.78
CA TYR A 136 -9.10 2.18 4.94
C TYR A 136 -8.95 1.25 3.75
N VAL A 137 -7.72 0.78 3.52
CA VAL A 137 -7.42 -0.24 2.53
C VAL A 137 -6.79 -1.47 3.17
N GLU A 138 -7.07 -2.62 2.60
CA GLU A 138 -6.66 -3.94 3.06
C GLU A 138 -6.18 -4.80 1.88
N LEU A 139 -5.25 -5.71 2.15
CA LEU A 139 -4.83 -6.73 1.20
C LEU A 139 -5.55 -8.05 1.49
N TYR A 140 -6.08 -8.68 0.45
CA TYR A 140 -6.69 -10.01 0.49
C TYR A 140 -6.00 -10.96 -0.48
N GLY A 141 -5.97 -12.22 -0.10
CA GLY A 141 -5.48 -13.33 -0.93
C GLY A 141 -6.56 -14.38 -1.15
N TYR A 142 -6.41 -15.13 -2.23
CA TYR A 142 -7.20 -16.32 -2.56
C TYR A 142 -6.28 -17.31 -3.25
N PHE A 143 -6.29 -18.55 -2.79
CA PHE A 143 -5.59 -19.67 -3.42
C PHE A 143 -6.60 -20.71 -3.87
N GLY A 144 -6.61 -21.01 -5.17
CA GLY A 144 -7.44 -22.07 -5.75
C GLY A 144 -6.76 -23.41 -5.50
N VAL A 145 -6.98 -23.97 -4.33
CA VAL A 145 -6.41 -25.23 -3.85
C VAL A 145 -7.51 -26.10 -3.25
N SER A 146 -7.33 -27.42 -3.26
CA SER A 146 -8.26 -28.34 -2.62
C SER A 146 -8.16 -28.30 -1.10
N THR A 147 -6.95 -28.06 -0.60
CA THR A 147 -6.66 -27.76 0.81
C THR A 147 -5.93 -26.43 0.91
N SER A 148 -6.04 -25.75 2.07
CA SER A 148 -5.34 -24.50 2.27
C SER A 148 -3.81 -24.68 2.20
N THR A 149 -3.10 -23.63 1.79
CA THR A 149 -1.63 -23.55 1.79
C THR A 149 -1.15 -22.27 2.45
N ASP A 150 0.10 -22.29 2.90
CA ASP A 150 0.69 -21.15 3.61
C ASP A 150 1.10 -20.02 2.69
N LEU A 151 1.12 -18.80 3.22
CA LEU A 151 1.79 -17.67 2.60
C LEU A 151 3.31 -17.83 2.66
N GLN A 152 4.01 -17.33 1.65
CA GLN A 152 5.47 -17.39 1.57
C GLN A 152 6.15 -16.16 2.17
N GLY A 153 5.94 -15.89 3.46
CA GLY A 153 6.66 -14.90 4.25
C GLY A 153 6.87 -13.55 3.52
N ARG A 154 8.11 -13.09 3.46
CA ARG A 154 8.49 -11.79 2.87
C ARG A 154 8.12 -11.60 1.39
N ALA A 155 7.77 -12.66 0.67
CA ALA A 155 7.21 -12.55 -0.67
C ALA A 155 5.77 -12.03 -0.67
N CYS A 156 5.13 -11.93 0.51
CA CYS A 156 3.84 -11.28 0.71
C CYS A 156 4.08 -9.92 1.35
N PHE A 157 3.65 -8.85 0.68
CA PHE A 157 3.85 -7.49 1.14
C PHE A 157 2.66 -6.60 0.79
N PHE A 158 2.54 -5.49 1.50
CA PHE A 158 1.51 -4.47 1.31
C PHE A 158 2.07 -3.09 1.54
N GLY A 159 1.66 -2.13 0.73
CA GLY A 159 2.11 -0.76 0.86
C GLY A 159 1.20 0.24 0.18
N ALA A 160 1.34 1.50 0.58
CA ALA A 160 0.68 2.62 -0.05
C ALA A 160 1.48 3.91 0.15
N TYR A 161 1.27 4.88 -0.75
CA TYR A 161 1.78 6.23 -0.59
C TYR A 161 0.83 7.26 -1.21
N LEU A 162 0.83 8.45 -0.63
CA LEU A 162 0.07 9.58 -1.13
C LEU A 162 0.63 10.04 -2.49
N ILE A 163 -0.25 10.22 -3.47
CA ILE A 163 0.10 10.80 -4.78
C ILE A 163 -0.17 12.30 -4.76
N SER A 164 -1.35 12.68 -4.27
CA SER A 164 -1.77 14.08 -4.18
C SER A 164 -2.84 14.24 -3.10
N THR A 165 -2.83 15.37 -2.41
CA THR A 165 -3.94 15.78 -1.54
C THR A 165 -5.17 16.16 -2.36
N THR A 166 -6.34 16.06 -1.78
CA THR A 166 -7.63 16.48 -2.39
C THR A 166 -8.07 17.85 -1.88
#